data_99dddedeff22eec896b27b15c82f65e9
#
_entry.id   99dddedeff22eec896b27b15c82f65e9
#
_cell.length_a   1.000
_cell.length_b   1.000
_cell.length_c   1.000
_cell.angle_alpha   90.00
_cell.angle_beta   90.00
_cell.angle_gamma   90.00
#
_symmetry.space_group_name_H-M   'P 1'
#
loop_
_entity.id
_entity.type
_entity.pdbx_description
1 polymer ?
#
loop_
_entity_poly.entity_id
_entity_poly.type
_entity_poly.pdbx_seq_one_letter_code
_entity_poly.pdbx_strand_id
1 'polypeptide(L)'
;LDNAIAAVRAEPDPEKRLIKVAVYSQGGFAMLRFEHYTEAAPALDADGLPKQGSDLKSVRTTVGQHGGSMTMHWENNWCTLRILFPLPQKQ
;
A
#
# COMPACT_ATOMS: atom_id res chain seq x y z
N LEU A 1 -1.16 -0.12 6.70
CA LEU A 1 0.01 0.27 7.48
C LEU A 1 0.35 -0.73 8.58
N ASP A 2 -0.65 -1.30 9.25
CA ASP A 2 -0.42 -2.32 10.29
C ASP A 2 0.33 -3.53 9.74
N ASN A 3 0.04 -3.96 8.51
CA ASN A 3 0.76 -5.06 7.86
C ASN A 3 2.21 -4.69 7.57
N ALA A 4 2.47 -3.44 7.18
CA ALA A 4 3.83 -2.97 6.95
C ALA A 4 4.62 -2.92 8.25
N ILE A 5 4.00 -2.45 9.33
CA ILE A 5 4.64 -2.41 10.65
C ILE A 5 4.98 -3.83 11.13
N ALA A 6 4.04 -4.78 10.95
CA ALA A 6 4.28 -6.16 11.33
C ALA A 6 5.44 -6.78 10.53
N ALA A 7 5.52 -6.51 9.22
CA ALA A 7 6.61 -6.98 8.38
C ALA A 7 7.96 -6.38 8.81
N VAL A 8 7.99 -5.10 9.13
CA VAL A 8 9.19 -4.41 9.59
C VAL A 8 9.68 -4.99 10.92
N ARG A 9 8.76 -5.24 11.85
CA ARG A 9 9.11 -5.84 13.15
C ARG A 9 9.65 -7.27 13.01
N ALA A 10 9.19 -8.01 12.01
CA ALA A 10 9.64 -9.37 11.77
C ALA A 10 11.00 -9.42 11.06
N GLU A 11 11.45 -8.33 10.46
CA GLU A 11 12.71 -8.28 9.72
C GLU A 11 13.90 -8.15 10.66
N PRO A 12 14.85 -9.10 10.64
CA PRO A 12 16.01 -9.05 11.53
C PRO A 12 17.06 -8.02 11.12
N ASP A 13 17.12 -7.63 9.85
CA ASP A 13 18.10 -6.67 9.36
C ASP A 13 17.62 -5.24 9.58
N PRO A 14 18.30 -4.42 10.42
CA PRO A 14 17.87 -3.04 10.68
C PRO A 14 17.77 -2.18 9.43
N GLU A 15 18.61 -2.42 8.42
CA GLU A 15 18.59 -1.66 7.17
C GLU A 15 17.33 -1.93 6.36
N LYS A 16 16.69 -3.09 6.59
CA LYS A 16 15.46 -3.48 5.91
C LYS A 16 14.21 -3.15 6.71
N ARG A 17 14.36 -2.58 7.91
CA ARG A 17 13.26 -2.17 8.78
C ARG A 17 12.80 -0.75 8.45
N LEU A 18 12.57 -0.48 7.17
CA LEU A 18 12.16 0.84 6.71
C LEU A 18 10.79 0.79 6.10
N ILE A 19 9.97 1.76 6.47
CA ILE A 19 8.72 2.04 5.78
C ILE A 19 8.92 3.38 5.09
N LYS A 20 8.87 3.37 3.75
CA LYS A 20 8.98 4.58 2.95
C LYS A 20 7.58 5.08 2.63
N VAL A 21 7.34 6.36 2.89
CA VAL A 21 6.05 6.99 2.61
C VAL A 21 6.27 8.19 1.72
N ALA A 22 5.50 8.27 0.65
CA ALA A 22 5.50 9.42 -0.24
C ALA A 22 4.07 9.87 -0.48
N VAL A 23 3.84 11.17 -0.43
CA VAL A 23 2.55 11.79 -0.73
C VAL A 23 2.82 12.91 -1.73
N TYR A 24 2.15 12.87 -2.86
CA TYR A 24 2.30 13.90 -3.89
C TYR A 24 1.04 14.03 -4.74
N SER A 25 0.93 15.14 -5.43
CA SER A 25 -0.16 15.35 -6.37
C SER A 25 0.40 15.56 -7.77
N GLN A 26 -0.32 15.06 -8.76
CA GLN A 26 0.05 15.21 -10.16
C GLN A 26 -1.18 15.08 -11.03
N GLY A 27 -1.35 16.01 -11.96
CA GLY A 27 -2.37 15.88 -12.99
C GLY A 27 -3.80 15.77 -12.48
N GLY A 28 -4.15 16.43 -11.37
CA GLY A 28 -5.49 16.36 -10.79
C GLY A 28 -5.72 15.16 -9.89
N PHE A 29 -4.66 14.44 -9.53
CA PHE A 29 -4.73 13.29 -8.63
C PHE A 29 -3.81 13.49 -7.44
N ALA A 30 -4.21 12.94 -6.30
CA ALA A 30 -3.34 12.77 -5.14
C ALA A 30 -2.93 11.31 -5.08
N MET A 31 -1.63 11.06 -4.87
CA MET A 31 -1.10 9.72 -4.73
C MET A 31 -0.40 9.55 -3.40
N LEU A 32 -0.70 8.44 -2.73
CA LEU A 32 -0.01 8.00 -1.53
C LEU A 32 0.70 6.70 -1.89
N ARG A 33 1.99 6.62 -1.55
CA ARG A 33 2.78 5.42 -1.79
C ARG A 33 3.44 4.99 -0.49
N PHE A 34 3.25 3.72 -0.14
CA PHE A 34 3.86 3.10 1.03
C PHE A 34 4.70 1.93 0.55
N GLU A 35 5.96 1.89 0.94
CA GLU A 35 6.87 0.81 0.56
C GLU A 35 7.49 0.20 1.81
N HIS A 36 7.56 -1.13 1.87
CA HIS A 36 8.27 -1.82 2.93
C HIS A 36 8.91 -3.10 2.40
N TYR A 37 9.96 -3.53 3.07
CA TYR A 37 10.65 -4.78 2.75
C TYR A 37 9.93 -5.96 3.41
N THR A 38 9.80 -7.06 2.65
CA THR A 38 9.31 -8.33 3.18
C THR A 38 9.97 -9.48 2.41
N GLU A 39 10.53 -10.45 3.14
CA GLU A 39 11.21 -11.58 2.51
C GLU A 39 10.26 -12.58 1.87
N ALA A 40 9.03 -12.65 2.37
CA ALA A 40 8.04 -13.59 1.88
C ALA A 40 6.82 -12.82 1.39
N ALA A 41 6.55 -12.89 0.09
CA ALA A 41 5.31 -12.38 -0.45
C ALA A 41 4.16 -13.21 0.13
N PRO A 42 3.13 -12.59 0.71
CA PRO A 42 1.99 -13.33 1.24
C PRO A 42 1.18 -13.96 0.10
N ALA A 43 0.42 -15.00 0.43
CA ALA A 43 -0.55 -15.53 -0.51
C ALA A 43 -1.58 -14.45 -0.82
N LEU A 44 -1.86 -14.24 -2.11
CA LEU A 44 -2.79 -13.21 -2.57
C LEU A 44 -4.16 -13.81 -2.81
N ASP A 45 -5.21 -13.03 -2.55
CA ASP A 45 -6.57 -13.39 -2.92
C ASP A 45 -6.85 -13.05 -4.39
N ALA A 46 -8.08 -13.24 -4.83
CA ALA A 46 -8.49 -12.98 -6.22
C ALA A 46 -8.35 -11.50 -6.61
N ASP A 47 -8.33 -10.59 -5.64
CA ASP A 47 -8.18 -9.14 -5.85
C ASP A 47 -6.72 -8.69 -5.83
N GLY A 48 -5.77 -9.61 -5.66
CA GLY A 48 -4.35 -9.28 -5.58
C GLY A 48 -3.92 -8.76 -4.22
N LEU A 49 -4.73 -8.93 -3.18
CA LEU A 49 -4.43 -8.51 -1.81
C LEU A 49 -4.04 -9.70 -0.95
N PRO A 50 -3.23 -9.50 0.11
CA PRO A 50 -2.90 -10.57 1.02
C PRO A 50 -4.15 -11.21 1.63
N LYS A 51 -4.19 -12.54 1.65
CA LYS A 51 -5.30 -13.28 2.26
C LYS A 51 -5.42 -13.02 3.75
N GLN A 52 -4.29 -12.78 4.42
CA GLN A 52 -4.26 -12.34 5.81
C GLN A 52 -4.14 -10.82 5.80
N GLY A 53 -4.83 -10.16 6.71
CA GLY A 53 -4.85 -8.72 6.76
C GLY A 53 -6.12 -8.17 6.14
N SER A 54 -7.26 -8.52 6.74
CA SER A 54 -8.58 -8.05 6.34
C SER A 54 -8.67 -6.52 6.27
N ASP A 55 -7.79 -5.81 6.97
CA ASP A 55 -7.73 -4.36 6.99
C ASP A 55 -7.48 -3.77 5.60
N LEU A 56 -6.67 -4.43 4.76
CA LEU A 56 -6.40 -3.95 3.41
C LEU A 56 -7.64 -4.00 2.52
N LYS A 57 -8.50 -5.00 2.69
CA LYS A 57 -9.77 -5.05 1.95
C LYS A 57 -10.68 -3.90 2.36
N SER A 58 -10.74 -3.59 3.65
CA SER A 58 -11.52 -2.46 4.16
C SER A 58 -11.00 -1.14 3.62
N VAL A 59 -9.68 -0.96 3.60
CA VAL A 59 -9.04 0.23 3.03
C VAL A 59 -9.37 0.35 1.54
N ARG A 60 -9.26 -0.74 0.80
CA ARG A 60 -9.57 -0.73 -0.64
C ARG A 60 -11.02 -0.35 -0.90
N THR A 61 -11.94 -0.89 -0.11
CA THR A 61 -13.37 -0.57 -0.22
C THR A 61 -13.61 0.91 0.06
N THR A 62 -13.02 1.44 1.12
CA THR A 62 -13.14 2.85 1.48
C THR A 62 -12.56 3.75 0.40
N VAL A 63 -11.39 3.41 -0.12
CA VAL A 63 -10.75 4.15 -1.22
C VAL A 63 -11.68 4.19 -2.44
N GLY A 64 -12.27 3.04 -2.80
CA GLY A 64 -13.20 2.98 -3.93
C GLY A 64 -14.46 3.81 -3.72
N GLN A 65 -14.97 3.88 -2.49
CA GLN A 65 -16.14 4.69 -2.15
C GLN A 65 -15.87 6.18 -2.34
N HIS A 66 -14.62 6.60 -2.26
CA HIS A 66 -14.22 8.00 -2.48
C HIS A 66 -13.67 8.25 -3.89
N GLY A 67 -13.95 7.34 -4.81
CA GLY A 67 -13.54 7.49 -6.21
C GLY A 67 -12.07 7.19 -6.47
N GLY A 68 -11.38 6.60 -5.50
CA GLY A 68 -9.97 6.27 -5.62
C GLY A 68 -9.72 4.83 -6.06
N SER A 69 -8.46 4.51 -6.24
CA SER A 69 -8.01 3.16 -6.54
C SER A 69 -6.81 2.80 -5.66
N MET A 70 -6.64 1.52 -5.40
CA MET A 70 -5.55 0.99 -4.61
C MET A 70 -4.92 -0.18 -5.34
N THR A 71 -3.61 -0.15 -5.47
CA THR A 71 -2.84 -1.24 -6.08
C THR A 71 -1.73 -1.67 -5.14
N MET A 72 -1.35 -2.93 -5.24
CA MET A 72 -0.29 -3.50 -4.43
C MET A 72 0.65 -4.31 -5.32
N HIS A 73 1.94 -4.11 -5.16
CA HIS A 73 2.94 -4.72 -6.01
C HIS A 73 4.12 -5.23 -5.19
N TRP A 74 4.58 -6.44 -5.52
CA TRP A 74 5.77 -7.03 -4.92
C TRP A 74 6.83 -7.20 -5.98
N GLU A 75 8.01 -6.67 -5.69
CA GLU A 75 9.17 -6.81 -6.56
C GLU A 75 10.44 -6.79 -5.71
N ASN A 76 11.32 -7.74 -5.92
CA ASN A 76 12.60 -7.83 -5.22
C ASN A 76 12.45 -7.75 -3.69
N ASN A 77 11.43 -8.41 -3.15
CA ASN A 77 11.09 -8.42 -1.72
C ASN A 77 10.64 -7.06 -1.18
N TRP A 78 10.32 -6.11 -2.05
CA TRP A 78 9.68 -4.85 -1.67
C TRP A 78 8.22 -4.90 -2.01
N CYS A 79 7.39 -4.53 -1.04
CA CYS A 79 5.96 -4.35 -1.22
C CYS A 79 5.66 -2.87 -1.38
N THR A 80 4.99 -2.51 -2.47
CA THR A 80 4.56 -1.14 -2.72
C THR A 80 3.05 -1.09 -2.75
N LEU A 81 2.47 -0.29 -1.87
CA LEU A 81 1.04 0.02 -1.86
C LEU A 81 0.86 1.42 -2.41
N ARG A 82 0.02 1.56 -3.44
CA ARG A 82 -0.32 2.85 -4.03
C ARG A 82 -1.80 3.11 -3.89
N ILE A 83 -2.14 4.29 -3.41
CA ILE A 83 -3.51 4.77 -3.34
C ILE A 83 -3.60 6.04 -4.17
N LEU A 84 -4.56 6.10 -5.08
CA LEU A 84 -4.75 7.21 -5.98
C LEU A 84 -6.15 7.76 -5.81
N PHE A 85 -6.26 9.06 -5.55
CA PHE A 85 -7.54 9.77 -5.45
C PHE A 85 -7.63 10.89 -6.48
N PRO A 86 -8.76 11.06 -7.15
CA PRO A 86 -8.98 12.27 -7.93
C PRO A 86 -9.14 13.47 -6.99
N LEU A 87 -8.48 14.56 -7.33
CA LEU A 87 -8.64 15.82 -6.58
C LEU A 87 -9.86 16.56 -7.07
N PRO A 88 -10.59 17.27 -6.15
CA PRO A 88 -11.68 18.11 -6.56
C PRO A 88 -11.21 19.17 -7.54
N GLN A 89 -11.96 19.35 -8.62
CA GLN A 89 -11.67 20.40 -9.58
C GLN A 89 -12.26 21.71 -9.07
N LYS A 90 -11.43 22.74 -9.01
CA LYS A 90 -11.93 24.10 -8.73
C LYS A 90 -12.60 24.64 -9.97
N GLN A 91 -13.79 25.10 -9.80
CA GLN A 91 -14.53 25.83 -10.82
C GLN A 91 -14.34 27.33 -10.66
#